data_b6e0c13447a8449da0663b4357ea7e20
#
_entry.id   b6e0c13447a8449da0663b4357ea7e20
#
_cell.length_a   1.000
_cell.length_b   1.000
_cell.length_c   1.000
_cell.angle_alpha   90.00
_cell.angle_beta   90.00
_cell.angle_gamma   90.00
#
_symmetry.space_group_name_H-M   'P 1'
#
loop_
_entity.id
_entity.type
_entity.pdbx_description
1 polymer ?
#
loop_
_entity_poly.entity_id
_entity_poly.type
_entity_poly.pdbx_seq_one_letter_code
_entity_poly.pdbx_strand_id
1 'polypeptide(L)'
;MTVYDYSLLNKAGEEQSLKDFEGKVLVIVNTAIKCGFTHQYDGLEALYKKYKDQGLEIIAVPSNQFGEEEPGSNSEIQMFCKLNYGVTFPVMGKADVRGESALDLFKYMIQEQKFQGFPPSDKTEMLTDYLNGIDPNYLNDDEVKWNFTKFIIDRQGRVVGRFEPVVKPAEMEPFINELL
;
A
#
# COMPACT_ATOMS: atom_id res chain seq x y z
N MET A 1 -12.72 -14.98 -8.26
CA MET A 1 -12.04 -13.73 -8.59
C MET A 1 -10.86 -13.54 -7.67
N THR A 2 -9.75 -13.10 -8.19
CA THR A 2 -8.51 -12.84 -7.44
C THR A 2 -7.92 -11.52 -7.92
N VAL A 3 -6.80 -11.08 -7.30
CA VAL A 3 -6.11 -9.87 -7.75
C VAL A 3 -5.58 -10.01 -9.18
N TYR A 4 -5.41 -11.22 -9.69
CA TYR A 4 -4.93 -11.47 -11.06
C TYR A 4 -5.92 -11.05 -12.15
N ASP A 5 -7.16 -10.74 -11.79
CA ASP A 5 -8.16 -10.20 -12.70
C ASP A 5 -8.04 -8.67 -12.86
N TYR A 6 -7.07 -8.06 -12.19
CA TYR A 6 -6.90 -6.61 -12.14
C TYR A 6 -5.52 -6.19 -12.63
N SER A 7 -5.37 -4.90 -12.88
CA SER A 7 -4.12 -4.28 -13.29
C SER A 7 -3.83 -3.02 -12.48
N LEU A 8 -2.58 -2.58 -12.54
CA LEU A 8 -2.09 -1.31 -12.03
C LEU A 8 -1.54 -0.49 -13.19
N LEU A 9 -1.26 0.78 -12.95
CA LEU A 9 -0.51 1.60 -13.90
C LEU A 9 0.97 1.55 -13.54
N ASN A 10 1.84 1.28 -14.51
CA ASN A 10 3.27 1.33 -14.27
C ASN A 10 3.76 2.80 -14.26
N LYS A 11 5.06 3.01 -14.02
CA LYS A 11 5.65 4.36 -13.95
C LYS A 11 5.52 5.17 -15.25
N ALA A 12 5.27 4.51 -16.37
CA ALA A 12 5.02 5.15 -17.66
C ALA A 12 3.53 5.44 -17.91
N GLY A 13 2.65 5.07 -16.97
CA GLY A 13 1.21 5.24 -17.09
C GLY A 13 0.52 4.15 -17.91
N GLU A 14 1.21 3.05 -18.20
CA GLU A 14 0.67 1.92 -18.95
C GLU A 14 0.13 0.85 -18.01
N GLU A 15 -0.89 0.11 -18.47
CA GLU A 15 -1.43 -1.00 -17.68
C GLU A 15 -0.41 -2.12 -17.48
N GLN A 16 -0.33 -2.61 -16.26
CA GLN A 16 0.44 -3.79 -15.90
C GLN A 16 -0.44 -4.78 -15.14
N SER A 17 -0.60 -5.97 -15.67
CA SER A 17 -1.44 -7.01 -15.06
C SER A 17 -0.83 -7.55 -13.78
N LEU A 18 -1.65 -7.78 -12.77
CA LEU A 18 -1.22 -8.46 -11.54
C LEU A 18 -0.85 -9.93 -11.78
N LYS A 19 -1.24 -10.50 -12.94
CA LYS A 19 -0.77 -11.83 -13.35
C LYS A 19 0.74 -11.93 -13.50
N ASP A 20 1.40 -10.81 -13.76
CA ASP A 20 2.86 -10.78 -13.85
C ASP A 20 3.54 -11.16 -12.53
N PHE A 21 2.80 -11.12 -11.43
CA PHE A 21 3.28 -11.45 -10.09
C PHE A 21 2.68 -12.76 -9.55
N GLU A 22 2.07 -13.58 -10.42
CA GLU A 22 1.42 -14.83 -10.02
C GLU A 22 2.37 -15.75 -9.27
N GLY A 23 1.88 -16.37 -8.20
CA GLY A 23 2.65 -17.30 -7.38
C GLY A 23 3.49 -16.64 -6.28
N LYS A 24 3.55 -15.32 -6.24
CA LYS A 24 4.25 -14.59 -5.18
C LYS A 24 3.29 -14.16 -4.07
N VAL A 25 3.85 -13.97 -2.88
CA VAL A 25 3.16 -13.23 -1.81
C VAL A 25 3.35 -11.75 -2.11
N LEU A 26 2.26 -10.97 -2.14
CA LEU A 26 2.32 -9.55 -2.48
C LEU A 26 1.97 -8.68 -1.28
N VAL A 27 2.69 -7.59 -1.13
CA VAL A 27 2.29 -6.46 -0.29
C VAL A 27 1.98 -5.30 -1.23
N ILE A 28 0.73 -4.90 -1.31
CA ILE A 28 0.31 -3.74 -2.10
C ILE A 28 0.05 -2.59 -1.14
N VAL A 29 0.78 -1.50 -1.30
CA VAL A 29 0.76 -0.37 -0.37
C VAL A 29 0.59 0.94 -1.13
N ASN A 30 -0.34 1.79 -0.70
CA ASN A 30 -0.47 3.13 -1.25
C ASN A 30 0.50 4.07 -0.52
N THR A 31 1.22 4.89 -1.27
CA THR A 31 2.38 5.61 -0.76
C THR A 31 2.34 7.10 -1.08
N ALA A 32 3.16 7.87 -0.35
CA ALA A 32 3.41 9.28 -0.59
C ALA A 32 4.82 9.64 -0.12
N ILE A 33 5.42 10.64 -0.74
CA ILE A 33 6.79 11.08 -0.42
C ILE A 33 6.86 12.22 0.60
N LYS A 34 5.73 12.85 0.94
CA LYS A 34 5.66 13.98 1.89
C LYS A 34 4.76 13.67 3.09
N CYS A 35 4.66 12.42 3.48
CA CYS A 35 3.80 11.95 4.56
C CYS A 35 4.60 11.71 5.84
N GLY A 36 3.95 11.83 7.00
CA GLY A 36 4.55 11.45 8.27
C GLY A 36 4.92 9.96 8.37
N PHE A 37 4.36 9.12 7.49
CA PHE A 37 4.67 7.68 7.41
C PHE A 37 5.67 7.33 6.30
N THR A 38 6.18 8.31 5.55
CA THR A 38 7.09 8.06 4.41
C THR A 38 8.33 7.25 4.81
N HIS A 39 8.80 7.40 6.05
CA HIS A 39 9.91 6.62 6.59
C HIS A 39 9.65 5.10 6.58
N GLN A 40 8.41 4.65 6.43
CA GLN A 40 8.09 3.23 6.31
C GLN A 40 8.69 2.58 5.05
N TYR A 41 9.12 3.37 4.06
CA TYR A 41 9.89 2.84 2.93
C TYR A 41 11.13 2.07 3.39
N ASP A 42 11.79 2.49 4.48
CA ASP A 42 12.95 1.76 5.02
C ASP A 42 12.58 0.34 5.44
N GLY A 43 11.51 0.21 6.21
CA GLY A 43 11.04 -1.09 6.70
C GLY A 43 10.51 -1.97 5.56
N LEU A 44 9.83 -1.38 4.57
CA LEU A 44 9.35 -2.11 3.40
C LEU A 44 10.52 -2.66 2.58
N GLU A 45 11.55 -1.84 2.35
CA GLU A 45 12.73 -2.29 1.62
C GLU A 45 13.50 -3.38 2.38
N ALA A 46 13.58 -3.27 3.71
CA ALA A 46 14.21 -4.29 4.54
C ALA A 46 13.48 -5.65 4.42
N LEU A 47 12.16 -5.65 4.47
CA LEU A 47 11.36 -6.86 4.24
C LEU A 47 11.57 -7.41 2.84
N TYR A 48 11.58 -6.55 1.84
CA TYR A 48 11.77 -6.95 0.46
C TYR A 48 13.12 -7.64 0.25
N LYS A 49 14.20 -7.02 0.72
CA LYS A 49 15.54 -7.60 0.62
C LYS A 49 15.64 -8.94 1.32
N LYS A 50 14.97 -9.10 2.45
CA LYS A 50 15.02 -10.32 3.24
C LYS A 50 14.28 -11.48 2.57
N TYR A 51 13.15 -11.22 1.92
CA TYR A 51 12.23 -12.26 1.47
C TYR A 51 12.00 -12.33 -0.04
N LYS A 52 12.55 -11.42 -0.85
CA LYS A 52 12.30 -11.44 -2.30
C LYS A 52 12.69 -12.75 -2.95
N ASP A 53 13.80 -13.37 -2.51
CA ASP A 53 14.26 -14.65 -3.06
C ASP A 53 13.40 -15.82 -2.59
N GLN A 54 12.56 -15.62 -1.58
CA GLN A 54 11.58 -16.59 -1.11
C GLN A 54 10.19 -16.38 -1.73
N GLY A 55 10.04 -15.38 -2.59
CA GLY A 55 8.81 -15.12 -3.32
C GLY A 55 7.97 -13.94 -2.82
N LEU A 56 8.54 -13.05 -2.00
CA LEU A 56 7.86 -11.80 -1.65
C LEU A 56 8.04 -10.75 -2.75
N GLU A 57 6.94 -10.10 -3.13
CA GLU A 57 6.96 -8.87 -3.91
C GLU A 57 6.29 -7.76 -3.14
N ILE A 58 6.82 -6.56 -3.22
CA ILE A 58 6.19 -5.36 -2.66
C ILE A 58 5.90 -4.41 -3.81
N ILE A 59 4.69 -3.90 -3.87
CA ILE A 59 4.22 -3.02 -4.94
C ILE A 59 3.70 -1.75 -4.32
N ALA A 60 4.40 -0.64 -4.53
CA ALA A 60 3.96 0.67 -4.07
C ALA A 60 3.10 1.35 -5.13
N VAL A 61 1.99 1.92 -4.72
CA VAL A 61 1.08 2.69 -5.58
C VAL A 61 0.99 4.11 -5.02
N PRO A 62 1.76 5.06 -5.57
CA PRO A 62 1.69 6.45 -5.13
C PRO A 62 0.30 7.04 -5.37
N SER A 63 -0.22 7.80 -4.40
CA SER A 63 -1.51 8.47 -4.52
C SER A 63 -1.49 9.84 -3.85
N ASN A 64 -2.07 10.84 -4.53
CA ASN A 64 -2.13 12.21 -4.01
C ASN A 64 -3.43 12.52 -3.26
N GLN A 65 -4.25 11.50 -2.96
CA GLN A 65 -5.59 11.70 -2.39
C GLN A 65 -5.60 12.01 -0.89
N PHE A 66 -4.49 11.80 -0.19
CA PHE A 66 -4.41 11.95 1.27
C PHE A 66 -3.56 13.16 1.63
N GLY A 67 -4.22 14.31 1.80
CA GLY A 67 -3.56 15.56 2.17
C GLY A 67 -2.65 16.14 1.08
N GLU A 68 -2.79 15.68 -0.16
CA GLU A 68 -1.93 16.09 -1.28
C GLU A 68 -0.44 15.88 -0.97
N GLU A 69 -0.11 14.77 -0.28
CA GLU A 69 1.24 14.44 0.16
C GLU A 69 2.08 13.71 -0.91
N GLU A 70 1.52 13.55 -2.13
CA GLU A 70 2.21 12.96 -3.28
C GLU A 70 2.07 13.84 -4.53
N PRO A 71 2.52 15.12 -4.49
CA PRO A 71 2.29 16.04 -5.60
C PRO A 71 3.26 15.86 -6.77
N GLY A 72 4.33 15.08 -6.61
CA GLY A 72 5.36 14.90 -7.61
C GLY A 72 4.90 14.12 -8.84
N SER A 73 5.65 14.23 -9.94
CA SER A 73 5.49 13.40 -11.12
C SER A 73 5.95 11.97 -10.83
N ASN A 74 5.57 11.02 -11.70
CA ASN A 74 6.06 9.65 -11.59
C ASN A 74 7.59 9.58 -11.55
N SER A 75 8.28 10.36 -12.39
CA SER A 75 9.74 10.41 -12.41
C SER A 75 10.33 10.95 -11.12
N GLU A 76 9.74 12.00 -10.56
CA GLU A 76 10.20 12.59 -9.29
C GLU A 76 10.03 11.61 -8.14
N ILE A 77 8.91 10.88 -8.10
CA ILE A 77 8.63 9.86 -7.08
C ILE A 77 9.64 8.72 -7.18
N GLN A 78 9.91 8.22 -8.39
CA GLN A 78 10.89 7.16 -8.61
C GLN A 78 12.27 7.58 -8.09
N MET A 79 12.68 8.80 -8.42
CA MET A 79 13.97 9.34 -7.99
C MET A 79 14.04 9.51 -6.47
N PHE A 80 12.99 10.05 -5.87
CA PHE A 80 12.91 10.24 -4.41
C PHE A 80 13.07 8.90 -3.67
N CYS A 81 12.33 7.89 -4.07
CA CYS A 81 12.38 6.57 -3.43
C CYS A 81 13.76 5.95 -3.53
N LYS A 82 14.38 6.04 -4.71
CA LYS A 82 15.72 5.51 -4.95
C LYS A 82 16.79 6.23 -4.14
N LEU A 83 16.79 7.57 -4.16
CA LEU A 83 17.84 8.36 -3.54
C LEU A 83 17.73 8.45 -2.02
N ASN A 84 16.50 8.49 -1.48
CA ASN A 84 16.29 8.69 -0.05
C ASN A 84 16.18 7.39 0.74
N TYR A 85 15.67 6.32 0.12
CA TYR A 85 15.41 5.06 0.81
C TYR A 85 16.00 3.83 0.12
N GLY A 86 16.67 4.01 -1.01
CA GLY A 86 17.27 2.90 -1.76
C GLY A 86 16.25 1.85 -2.18
N VAL A 87 15.03 2.25 -2.48
CA VAL A 87 13.93 1.34 -2.82
C VAL A 87 14.28 0.55 -4.10
N THR A 88 14.16 -0.77 -4.02
CA THR A 88 14.41 -1.68 -5.16
C THR A 88 13.15 -2.46 -5.58
N PHE A 89 12.08 -2.44 -4.77
CA PHE A 89 10.80 -3.05 -5.18
C PHE A 89 10.05 -2.12 -6.17
N PRO A 90 9.08 -2.68 -6.94
CA PRO A 90 8.31 -1.89 -7.89
C PRO A 90 7.54 -0.72 -7.27
N VAL A 91 7.75 0.47 -7.80
CA VAL A 91 6.95 1.66 -7.52
C VAL A 91 6.17 1.98 -8.78
N MET A 92 4.85 1.86 -8.71
CA MET A 92 3.95 2.05 -9.84
C MET A 92 3.73 3.52 -10.16
N GLY A 93 2.98 3.81 -11.22
CA GLY A 93 2.52 5.15 -11.52
C GLY A 93 1.47 5.61 -10.51
N LYS A 94 1.37 6.93 -10.34
CA LYS A 94 0.35 7.55 -9.47
C LYS A 94 -1.04 7.12 -9.90
N ALA A 95 -1.89 6.85 -8.90
CA ALA A 95 -3.28 6.48 -9.14
C ALA A 95 -4.15 6.87 -7.94
N ASP A 96 -5.46 6.90 -8.19
CA ASP A 96 -6.44 7.02 -7.12
C ASP A 96 -6.71 5.64 -6.51
N VAL A 97 -6.81 5.59 -5.20
CA VAL A 97 -6.96 4.35 -4.43
C VAL A 97 -8.22 4.36 -3.56
N ARG A 98 -8.99 5.45 -3.57
CA ARG A 98 -10.27 5.56 -2.87
C ARG A 98 -11.29 6.33 -3.70
N GLY A 99 -12.57 6.14 -3.38
CA GLY A 99 -13.68 6.79 -4.04
C GLY A 99 -13.99 6.22 -5.42
N GLU A 100 -14.82 6.91 -6.18
CA GLU A 100 -15.29 6.44 -7.49
C GLU A 100 -14.16 6.31 -8.51
N SER A 101 -13.17 7.17 -8.42
CA SER A 101 -12.02 7.16 -9.35
C SER A 101 -10.94 6.15 -8.99
N ALA A 102 -11.08 5.43 -7.89
CA ALA A 102 -10.11 4.43 -7.47
C ALA A 102 -9.93 3.34 -8.54
N LEU A 103 -8.69 2.83 -8.64
CA LEU A 103 -8.43 1.64 -9.45
C LEU A 103 -9.34 0.50 -8.99
N ASP A 104 -9.84 -0.28 -9.92
CA ASP A 104 -10.73 -1.42 -9.62
C ASP A 104 -10.08 -2.42 -8.66
N LEU A 105 -8.77 -2.58 -8.72
CA LEU A 105 -8.03 -3.41 -7.77
C LEU A 105 -8.29 -2.96 -6.32
N PHE A 106 -8.21 -1.65 -6.04
CA PHE A 106 -8.44 -1.15 -4.68
C PHE A 106 -9.89 -1.31 -4.25
N LYS A 107 -10.84 -1.11 -5.15
CA LYS A 107 -12.27 -1.37 -4.88
C LYS A 107 -12.49 -2.84 -4.49
N TYR A 108 -11.81 -3.75 -5.18
CA TYR A 108 -11.86 -5.18 -4.88
C TYR A 108 -11.21 -5.48 -3.53
N MET A 109 -10.01 -4.96 -3.28
CA MET A 109 -9.27 -5.27 -2.05
C MET A 109 -10.00 -4.80 -0.78
N ILE A 110 -10.66 -3.63 -0.81
CA ILE A 110 -11.39 -3.14 0.36
C ILE A 110 -12.66 -3.95 0.64
N GLN A 111 -13.22 -4.62 -0.36
CA GLN A 111 -14.34 -5.55 -0.19
C GLN A 111 -13.89 -6.85 0.46
N GLU A 112 -12.70 -7.33 0.08
CA GLU A 112 -12.16 -8.59 0.60
C GLU A 112 -11.58 -8.43 2.00
N GLN A 113 -10.98 -7.27 2.30
CA GLN A 113 -10.44 -6.95 3.62
C GLN A 113 -10.98 -5.59 4.07
N LYS A 114 -12.01 -5.63 4.88
CA LYS A 114 -12.72 -4.45 5.38
C LYS A 114 -11.93 -3.73 6.44
N PHE A 115 -12.23 -2.44 6.60
CA PHE A 115 -11.65 -1.65 7.67
C PHE A 115 -12.19 -2.10 9.04
N GLN A 116 -11.30 -2.40 9.97
CA GLN A 116 -11.65 -2.89 11.31
C GLN A 116 -11.12 -1.98 12.42
N GLY A 117 -10.89 -0.70 12.11
CA GLY A 117 -10.34 0.25 13.07
C GLY A 117 -8.82 0.29 13.04
N PHE A 118 -8.26 1.22 13.80
CA PHE A 118 -6.81 1.35 13.95
C PHE A 118 -6.36 0.62 15.22
N PRO A 119 -5.35 -0.26 15.13
CA PRO A 119 -4.79 -0.88 16.32
C PRO A 119 -4.06 0.16 17.18
N PRO A 120 -3.89 -0.11 18.48
CA PRO A 120 -3.10 0.77 19.33
C PRO A 120 -1.65 0.90 18.85
N SER A 121 -1.13 2.13 18.82
CA SER A 121 0.26 2.43 18.48
C SER A 121 0.60 3.84 18.96
N ASP A 122 1.87 4.21 18.85
CA ASP A 122 2.34 5.56 19.17
C ASP A 122 1.79 6.64 18.20
N LYS A 123 1.24 6.24 17.06
CA LYS A 123 0.71 7.16 16.05
C LYS A 123 -0.82 7.14 15.94
N THR A 124 -1.50 6.21 16.61
CA THR A 124 -2.94 5.99 16.44
C THR A 124 -3.75 7.21 16.86
N GLU A 125 -3.47 7.79 18.02
CA GLU A 125 -4.20 8.96 18.50
C GLU A 125 -4.06 10.14 17.54
N MET A 126 -2.85 10.43 17.09
CA MET A 126 -2.56 11.51 16.15
C MET A 126 -3.35 11.32 14.83
N LEU A 127 -3.32 10.11 14.28
CA LEU A 127 -4.01 9.83 13.02
C LEU A 127 -5.54 9.90 13.16
N THR A 128 -6.09 9.34 14.23
CA THR A 128 -7.54 9.37 14.47
C THR A 128 -8.04 10.80 14.72
N ASP A 129 -7.29 11.61 15.46
CA ASP A 129 -7.64 13.01 15.68
C ASP A 129 -7.62 13.79 14.37
N TYR A 130 -6.59 13.57 13.55
CA TYR A 130 -6.50 14.22 12.24
C TYR A 130 -7.66 13.81 11.32
N LEU A 131 -7.98 12.52 11.24
CA LEU A 131 -9.08 12.03 10.42
C LEU A 131 -10.44 12.56 10.88
N ASN A 132 -10.67 12.61 12.19
CA ASN A 132 -11.90 13.20 12.74
C ASN A 132 -12.08 14.67 12.32
N GLY A 133 -10.98 15.39 12.13
CA GLY A 133 -11.00 16.80 11.69
C GLY A 133 -11.35 16.98 10.22
N ILE A 134 -11.00 16.00 9.36
CA ILE A 134 -11.20 16.13 7.90
C ILE A 134 -12.36 15.27 7.38
N ASP A 135 -12.69 14.17 8.04
CA ASP A 135 -13.79 13.29 7.68
C ASP A 135 -14.35 12.61 8.93
N PRO A 136 -15.32 13.26 9.63
CA PRO A 136 -15.88 12.68 10.86
C PRO A 136 -16.54 11.31 10.67
N ASN A 137 -16.85 10.94 9.42
CA ASN A 137 -17.51 9.68 9.09
C ASN A 137 -16.54 8.60 8.59
N TYR A 138 -15.23 8.78 8.80
CA TYR A 138 -14.23 7.85 8.26
C TYR A 138 -14.42 6.41 8.74
N LEU A 139 -15.10 6.19 9.87
CA LEU A 139 -15.38 4.84 10.39
C LEU A 139 -16.52 4.12 9.65
N ASN A 140 -17.30 4.84 8.81
CA ASN A 140 -18.55 4.33 8.25
C ASN A 140 -18.40 3.60 6.92
N ASP A 141 -17.18 3.49 6.39
CA ASP A 141 -16.91 2.77 5.15
C ASP A 141 -15.60 1.98 5.25
N ASP A 142 -15.32 1.19 4.21
CA ASP A 142 -14.13 0.34 4.14
C ASP A 142 -13.01 0.94 3.31
N GLU A 143 -13.16 2.19 2.88
CA GLU A 143 -12.17 2.89 2.06
C GLU A 143 -10.78 2.89 2.72
N VAL A 144 -9.75 3.05 1.90
CA VAL A 144 -8.40 3.34 2.37
C VAL A 144 -8.44 4.66 3.12
N LYS A 145 -7.90 4.68 4.34
CA LYS A 145 -8.05 5.83 5.25
C LYS A 145 -6.92 6.84 5.14
N TRP A 146 -5.70 6.37 4.85
CA TRP A 146 -4.55 7.26 4.74
C TRP A 146 -3.41 6.55 3.97
N ASN A 147 -2.32 7.30 3.70
CA ASN A 147 -1.12 6.76 3.08
C ASN A 147 -0.53 5.61 3.91
N PHE A 148 0.10 4.66 3.23
CA PHE A 148 0.74 3.48 3.82
C PHE A 148 -0.24 2.47 4.45
N THR A 149 -1.43 2.38 3.90
CA THR A 149 -2.32 1.22 4.10
C THR A 149 -1.77 0.06 3.26
N LYS A 150 -1.66 -1.12 3.85
CA LYS A 150 -1.05 -2.29 3.22
C LYS A 150 -2.07 -3.41 3.09
N PHE A 151 -2.14 -4.00 1.90
CA PHE A 151 -2.92 -5.22 1.65
C PHE A 151 -1.97 -6.37 1.38
N ILE A 152 -2.23 -7.53 1.97
CA ILE A 152 -1.41 -8.73 1.80
C ILE A 152 -2.16 -9.73 0.94
N ILE A 153 -1.50 -10.22 -0.09
CA ILE A 153 -2.06 -11.18 -1.06
C ILE A 153 -1.26 -12.47 -0.95
N ASP A 154 -1.95 -13.61 -0.86
CA ASP A 154 -1.30 -14.92 -0.81
C ASP A 154 -0.83 -15.37 -2.21
N ARG A 155 -0.16 -16.53 -2.27
CA ARG A 155 0.39 -17.05 -3.52
C ARG A 155 -0.68 -17.43 -4.55
N GLN A 156 -1.94 -17.52 -4.13
CA GLN A 156 -3.07 -17.81 -5.01
C GLN A 156 -3.82 -16.56 -5.46
N GLY A 157 -3.33 -15.38 -5.10
CA GLY A 157 -3.95 -14.11 -5.49
C GLY A 157 -5.12 -13.68 -4.63
N ARG A 158 -5.31 -14.29 -3.46
CA ARG A 158 -6.38 -13.92 -2.53
C ARG A 158 -5.89 -12.82 -1.59
N VAL A 159 -6.75 -11.85 -1.31
CA VAL A 159 -6.47 -10.77 -0.36
C VAL A 159 -6.73 -11.31 1.04
N VAL A 160 -5.67 -11.56 1.80
CA VAL A 160 -5.74 -12.25 3.10
C VAL A 160 -5.44 -11.37 4.29
N GLY A 161 -5.00 -10.13 4.08
CA GLY A 161 -4.71 -9.21 5.18
C GLY A 161 -4.81 -7.76 4.76
N ARG A 162 -5.07 -6.92 5.76
CA ARG A 162 -5.05 -5.46 5.64
C ARG A 162 -4.42 -4.90 6.91
N PHE A 163 -3.40 -4.09 6.74
CA PHE A 163 -2.72 -3.41 7.84
C PHE A 163 -2.82 -1.90 7.63
N GLU A 164 -3.33 -1.21 8.65
CA GLU A 164 -3.51 0.22 8.61
C GLU A 164 -2.16 0.97 8.69
N PRO A 165 -2.11 2.27 8.34
CA PRO A 165 -0.85 3.01 8.29
C PRO A 165 -0.01 2.94 9.56
N VAL A 166 -0.64 2.89 10.72
CA VAL A 166 0.04 2.87 12.02
C VAL A 166 0.79 1.56 12.31
N VAL A 167 0.53 0.51 11.54
CA VAL A 167 1.26 -0.75 11.63
C VAL A 167 2.57 -0.63 10.86
N LYS A 168 3.70 -0.80 11.56
CA LYS A 168 5.02 -0.71 10.95
C LYS A 168 5.29 -1.95 10.08
N PRO A 169 6.08 -1.81 9.00
CA PRO A 169 6.41 -2.97 8.15
C PRO A 169 6.98 -4.17 8.92
N ALA A 170 7.85 -3.93 9.90
CA ALA A 170 8.42 -5.00 10.71
C ALA A 170 7.36 -5.80 11.48
N GLU A 171 6.24 -5.17 11.84
CA GLU A 171 5.15 -5.84 12.56
C GLU A 171 4.34 -6.78 11.66
N MET A 172 4.43 -6.62 10.33
CA MET A 172 3.78 -7.50 9.36
C MET A 172 4.60 -8.78 9.08
N GLU A 173 5.86 -8.80 9.48
CA GLU A 173 6.79 -9.88 9.13
C GLU A 173 6.29 -11.29 9.50
N PRO A 174 5.78 -11.54 10.74
CA PRO A 174 5.27 -12.87 11.07
C PRO A 174 4.12 -13.32 10.17
N PHE A 175 3.21 -12.41 9.83
CA PHE A 175 2.09 -12.68 8.95
C PHE A 175 2.56 -13.05 7.53
N ILE A 176 3.48 -12.28 6.99
CA ILE A 176 4.06 -12.51 5.66
C ILE A 176 4.82 -13.85 5.64
N ASN A 177 5.62 -14.10 6.67
CA ASN A 177 6.45 -15.31 6.74
C ASN A 177 5.62 -16.60 6.71
N GLU A 178 4.44 -16.60 7.31
CA GLU A 178 3.52 -17.76 7.28
C GLU A 178 2.99 -18.05 5.87
N LEU A 179 2.93 -17.06 4.99
CA LEU A 179 2.43 -17.20 3.62
C LEU A 179 3.52 -17.66 2.64
N LEU A 180 4.76 -17.46 2.98
CA LEU A 180 5.92 -17.84 2.17
C LEU A 180 6.23 -19.33 2.34
#